data_33d3ae7c6a38b4f3566b9875e9aaeef2
#
_entry.id   33d3ae7c6a38b4f3566b9875e9aaeef2
#
_cell.length_a   1.000
_cell.length_b   1.000
_cell.length_c   1.000
_cell.angle_alpha   90.00
_cell.angle_beta   90.00
_cell.angle_gamma   90.00
#
_symmetry.space_group_name_H-M   'P 1'
#
loop_
_entity.id
_entity.type
_entity.pdbx_description
1 polymer ?
#
loop_
_entity_poly.entity_id
_entity_poly.type
_entity_poly.pdbx_seq_one_letter_code
_entity_poly.pdbx_strand_id
1 'polypeptide(L)'
;KLTLVSELLQNARRAGATQVTIVHDATARRLTVIDDGCGIEDFQRLLTFNESGWDEDTIRTEHAFGLGFSKCLYAASRVTVTSRGQRLAFQCDDALDQAELDVEPAPDADPGLTTVELEGADLPQLDQLIDRITRGFPLPVVYNGVSQARQHSLAAMPFTATDIGQVHLWGTEGREPAPASALYLQ
;
A
#
# COMPACT_ATOMS: atom_id res chain seq x y z
N LYS A 1 -12.20 -4.52 0.83
CA LYS A 1 -11.24 -4.59 1.96
C LYS A 1 -9.88 -5.14 1.52
N LEU A 2 -9.84 -6.27 0.81
CA LEU A 2 -8.61 -6.82 0.22
C LEU A 2 -7.91 -5.77 -0.66
N THR A 3 -8.67 -5.14 -1.53
CA THR A 3 -8.16 -4.16 -2.48
C THR A 3 -7.61 -2.89 -1.85
N LEU A 4 -8.14 -2.43 -0.70
CA LEU A 4 -7.65 -1.24 0.00
C LEU A 4 -6.19 -1.42 0.46
N VAL A 5 -5.94 -2.47 1.26
CA VAL A 5 -4.59 -2.72 1.81
C VAL A 5 -3.59 -3.01 0.69
N SER A 6 -4.00 -3.80 -0.31
CA SER A 6 -3.15 -4.06 -1.47
C SER A 6 -2.78 -2.77 -2.21
N GLU A 7 -3.70 -1.82 -2.35
CA GLU A 7 -3.40 -0.54 -3.00
C GLU A 7 -2.43 0.32 -2.18
N LEU A 8 -2.65 0.41 -0.85
CA LEU A 8 -1.72 1.16 0.00
C LEU A 8 -0.31 0.57 -0.05
N LEU A 9 -0.18 -0.76 -0.04
CA LEU A 9 1.09 -1.45 -0.21
C LEU A 9 1.70 -1.19 -1.59
N GLN A 10 0.91 -1.24 -2.67
CA GLN A 10 1.39 -0.95 -4.01
C GLN A 10 1.81 0.51 -4.18
N ASN A 11 1.11 1.44 -3.52
CA ASN A 11 1.52 2.85 -3.53
C ASN A 11 2.88 3.04 -2.85
N ALA A 12 3.10 2.41 -1.69
CA ALA A 12 4.42 2.42 -1.03
C ALA A 12 5.52 1.84 -1.96
N ARG A 13 5.24 0.73 -2.66
CA ARG A 13 6.19 0.15 -3.61
C ARG A 13 6.50 1.10 -4.77
N ARG A 14 5.49 1.73 -5.37
CA ARG A 14 5.66 2.71 -6.46
C ARG A 14 6.42 3.95 -5.99
N ALA A 15 6.22 4.35 -4.73
CA ALA A 15 6.98 5.43 -4.11
C ALA A 15 8.45 5.08 -3.84
N GLY A 16 8.89 3.85 -4.18
CA GLY A 16 10.27 3.40 -3.97
C GLY A 16 10.60 3.15 -2.50
N ALA A 17 9.60 2.86 -1.68
CA ALA A 17 9.82 2.52 -0.28
C ALA A 17 10.73 1.30 -0.12
N THR A 18 11.48 1.25 0.97
CA THR A 18 12.30 0.11 1.34
C THR A 18 11.62 -0.80 2.36
N GLN A 19 10.63 -0.27 3.08
CA GLN A 19 9.83 -0.99 4.07
C GLN A 19 8.43 -0.38 4.20
N VAL A 20 7.46 -1.20 4.60
CA VAL A 20 6.13 -0.73 4.99
C VAL A 20 5.81 -1.20 6.39
N THR A 21 5.33 -0.28 7.24
CA THR A 21 4.82 -0.61 8.57
C THR A 21 3.30 -0.44 8.58
N ILE A 22 2.59 -1.44 9.07
CA ILE A 22 1.14 -1.43 9.24
C ILE A 22 0.82 -1.60 10.70
N VAL A 23 0.03 -0.67 11.25
CA VAL A 23 -0.51 -0.76 12.60
C VAL A 23 -2.02 -0.82 12.52
N HIS A 24 -2.62 -1.85 13.09
CA HIS A 24 -4.06 -2.03 13.12
C HIS A 24 -4.56 -2.22 14.54
N ASP A 25 -5.45 -1.33 14.96
CA ASP A 25 -6.22 -1.45 16.18
C ASP A 25 -7.69 -1.73 15.82
N ALA A 26 -8.09 -2.99 15.97
CA ALA A 26 -9.45 -3.43 15.66
C ALA A 26 -10.48 -2.83 16.63
N THR A 27 -10.10 -2.53 17.88
CA THR A 27 -11.00 -1.95 18.88
C THR A 27 -11.27 -0.48 18.59
N ALA A 28 -10.21 0.27 18.26
CA ALA A 28 -10.31 1.67 17.85
C ALA A 28 -10.78 1.81 16.39
N ARG A 29 -10.88 0.71 15.62
CA ARG A 29 -11.17 0.69 14.19
C ARG A 29 -10.24 1.61 13.41
N ARG A 30 -8.95 1.54 13.74
CA ARG A 30 -7.90 2.37 13.14
C ARG A 30 -6.89 1.50 12.40
N LEU A 31 -6.59 1.92 11.17
CA LEU A 31 -5.49 1.37 10.39
C LEU A 31 -4.52 2.49 10.07
N THR A 32 -3.24 2.27 10.33
CA THR A 32 -2.16 3.17 9.95
C THR A 32 -1.17 2.43 9.06
N VAL A 33 -0.85 3.00 7.91
CA VAL A 33 0.17 2.48 6.99
C VAL A 33 1.25 3.53 6.86
N ILE A 34 2.49 3.13 7.05
CA ILE A 34 3.67 4.02 7.05
C ILE A 34 4.68 3.45 6.06
N ASP A 35 5.20 4.28 5.18
CA ASP A 35 6.28 3.94 4.25
C ASP A 35 7.37 5.02 4.24
N ASP A 36 8.56 4.62 3.81
CA ASP A 36 9.76 5.44 3.67
C ASP A 36 10.06 5.80 2.20
N GLY A 37 9.03 5.87 1.36
CA GLY A 37 9.16 6.20 -0.05
C GLY A 37 9.41 7.69 -0.32
N CYS A 38 9.33 8.09 -1.59
CA CYS A 38 9.63 9.47 -2.01
C CYS A 38 8.66 10.53 -1.45
N GLY A 39 7.55 10.13 -0.85
CA GLY A 39 6.54 11.03 -0.31
C GLY A 39 5.59 11.61 -1.37
N ILE A 40 4.66 12.45 -0.89
CA ILE A 40 3.62 13.08 -1.69
C ILE A 40 3.96 14.55 -1.89
N GLU A 41 4.12 14.98 -3.14
CA GLU A 41 4.42 16.38 -3.49
C GLU A 41 3.14 17.21 -3.61
N ASP A 42 2.11 16.61 -4.18
CA ASP A 42 0.83 17.27 -4.48
C ASP A 42 -0.33 16.45 -3.90
N PHE A 43 -0.86 16.90 -2.77
CA PHE A 43 -1.98 16.26 -2.09
C PHE A 43 -3.29 16.32 -2.88
N GLN A 44 -3.44 17.29 -3.78
CA GLN A 44 -4.65 17.41 -4.60
C GLN A 44 -4.82 16.18 -5.50
N ARG A 45 -3.73 15.62 -6.00
CA ARG A 45 -3.74 14.42 -6.85
C ARG A 45 -4.20 13.15 -6.13
N LEU A 46 -4.15 13.10 -4.80
CA LEU A 46 -4.67 11.95 -4.04
C LEU A 46 -6.17 11.74 -4.23
N LEU A 47 -6.92 12.82 -4.39
CA LEU A 47 -8.39 12.82 -4.41
C LEU A 47 -8.96 13.04 -5.82
N THR A 48 -8.12 13.37 -6.78
CA THR A 48 -8.57 13.54 -8.17
C THR A 48 -8.76 12.17 -8.82
N PHE A 49 -9.99 11.86 -9.19
CA PHE A 49 -10.32 10.63 -9.90
C PHE A 49 -9.64 10.62 -11.28
N ASN A 50 -8.97 9.52 -11.61
CA ASN A 50 -8.22 9.31 -12.85
C ASN A 50 -6.96 10.17 -13.03
N GLU A 51 -6.55 10.94 -12.05
CA GLU A 51 -5.21 11.53 -12.03
C GLU A 51 -4.32 10.72 -11.10
N SER A 52 -3.30 10.08 -11.66
CA SER A 52 -2.24 9.48 -10.86
C SER A 52 -1.16 10.54 -10.62
N GLY A 53 -0.72 10.71 -9.39
CA GLY A 53 0.45 11.53 -9.06
C GLY A 53 1.78 10.93 -9.54
N TRP A 54 1.73 9.80 -10.26
CA TRP A 54 2.88 9.06 -10.74
C TRP A 54 3.42 9.66 -12.05
N ASP A 55 4.71 9.49 -12.30
CA ASP A 55 5.34 9.86 -13.57
C ASP A 55 4.79 9.00 -14.74
N GLU A 56 4.98 9.48 -15.97
CA GLU A 56 4.46 8.85 -17.18
C GLU A 56 4.96 7.41 -17.38
N ASP A 57 6.21 7.12 -16.96
CA ASP A 57 6.78 5.78 -17.08
C ASP A 57 6.13 4.80 -16.10
N THR A 58 5.86 5.23 -14.88
CA THR A 58 5.12 4.43 -13.87
C THR A 58 3.68 4.20 -14.33
N ILE A 59 2.99 5.22 -14.87
CA ILE A 59 1.63 5.08 -15.39
C ILE A 59 1.59 4.06 -16.53
N ARG A 60 2.51 4.16 -17.48
CA ARG A 60 2.57 3.29 -18.65
C ARG A 60 2.94 1.85 -18.29
N THR A 61 3.88 1.66 -17.37
CA THR A 61 4.41 0.34 -17.02
C THR A 61 3.50 -0.41 -16.06
N GLU A 62 2.88 0.28 -15.12
CA GLU A 62 2.13 -0.34 -14.02
C GLU A 62 0.62 -0.12 -14.06
N HIS A 63 0.11 0.59 -15.09
CA HIS A 63 -1.32 0.94 -15.19
C HIS A 63 -1.87 1.61 -13.92
N ALA A 64 -1.13 2.56 -13.38
CA ALA A 64 -1.47 3.29 -12.16
C ALA A 64 -2.59 4.31 -12.45
N PHE A 65 -3.85 3.91 -12.38
CA PHE A 65 -5.02 4.71 -12.79
C PHE A 65 -5.51 5.75 -11.78
N GLY A 66 -4.80 5.97 -10.66
CA GLY A 66 -5.22 6.97 -9.66
C GLY A 66 -6.48 6.63 -8.84
N LEU A 67 -7.06 5.44 -9.05
CA LEU A 67 -8.28 4.99 -8.34
C LEU A 67 -8.00 4.28 -7.02
N GLY A 68 -6.74 3.96 -6.73
CA GLY A 68 -6.37 3.13 -5.58
C GLY A 68 -6.67 3.79 -4.25
N PHE A 69 -6.30 5.06 -4.11
CA PHE A 69 -6.47 5.81 -2.87
C PHE A 69 -7.95 6.12 -2.57
N SER A 70 -8.79 6.31 -3.58
CA SER A 70 -10.23 6.56 -3.39
C SER A 70 -10.95 5.45 -2.61
N LYS A 71 -10.38 4.25 -2.55
CA LYS A 71 -10.92 3.15 -1.73
C LYS A 71 -10.90 3.46 -0.23
N CYS A 72 -10.02 4.37 0.21
CA CYS A 72 -10.00 4.85 1.59
C CYS A 72 -11.29 5.56 1.95
N LEU A 73 -11.85 6.36 1.02
CA LEU A 73 -13.08 7.15 1.23
C LEU A 73 -14.30 6.27 1.53
N TYR A 74 -14.32 5.04 1.02
CA TYR A 74 -15.43 4.10 1.23
C TYR A 74 -15.16 3.09 2.36
N ALA A 75 -13.95 3.09 2.90
CA ALA A 75 -13.53 2.11 3.90
C ALA A 75 -13.45 2.69 5.32
N ALA A 76 -13.33 4.00 5.44
CA ALA A 76 -13.13 4.72 6.68
C ALA A 76 -14.15 5.86 6.83
N SER A 77 -14.27 6.42 8.02
CA SER A 77 -15.03 7.66 8.26
C SER A 77 -14.14 8.90 8.15
N ARG A 78 -12.87 8.78 8.50
CA ARG A 78 -11.86 9.84 8.42
C ARG A 78 -10.56 9.31 7.88
N VAL A 79 -9.89 10.13 7.09
CA VAL A 79 -8.56 9.88 6.54
C VAL A 79 -7.61 10.99 6.97
N THR A 80 -6.42 10.61 7.42
CA THR A 80 -5.31 11.55 7.62
C THR A 80 -4.11 11.05 6.83
N VAL A 81 -3.56 11.92 5.99
CA VAL A 81 -2.33 11.66 5.24
C VAL A 81 -1.28 12.66 5.67
N THR A 82 -0.13 12.17 6.09
CA THR A 82 1.01 13.01 6.47
C THR A 82 2.21 12.63 5.63
N SER A 83 2.83 13.58 4.97
CA SER A 83 4.01 13.35 4.12
C SER A 83 4.79 14.66 3.95
N ARG A 84 6.12 14.58 3.89
CA ARG A 84 7.00 15.72 3.61
C ARG A 84 6.75 16.94 4.50
N GLY A 85 6.39 16.71 5.77
CA GLY A 85 6.10 17.79 6.73
C GLY A 85 4.77 18.51 6.51
N GLN A 86 3.87 17.94 5.72
CA GLN A 86 2.52 18.41 5.48
C GLN A 86 1.50 17.35 5.89
N ARG A 87 0.29 17.79 6.21
CA ARG A 87 -0.83 16.93 6.63
C ARG A 87 -2.11 17.35 5.93
N LEU A 88 -2.83 16.37 5.40
CA LEU A 88 -4.19 16.50 4.92
C LEU A 88 -5.07 15.60 5.78
N ALA A 89 -6.07 16.18 6.48
CA ALA A 89 -6.99 15.41 7.32
C ALA A 89 -8.43 15.81 7.01
N PHE A 90 -9.30 14.83 6.74
CA PHE A 90 -10.68 15.11 6.32
C PHE A 90 -11.64 13.99 6.70
N GLN A 91 -12.92 14.31 6.81
CA GLN A 91 -14.00 13.33 6.84
C GLN A 91 -14.24 12.80 5.43
N CYS A 92 -14.47 11.50 5.31
CA CYS A 92 -14.65 10.89 3.98
C CYS A 92 -15.89 11.44 3.24
N ASP A 93 -16.96 11.76 3.97
CA ASP A 93 -18.16 12.37 3.41
C ASP A 93 -17.88 13.74 2.79
N ASP A 94 -17.06 14.59 3.45
CA ASP A 94 -16.67 15.90 2.91
C ASP A 94 -15.92 15.76 1.57
N ALA A 95 -15.01 14.78 1.48
CA ALA A 95 -14.27 14.51 0.24
C ALA A 95 -15.19 13.96 -0.87
N LEU A 96 -16.16 13.13 -0.53
CA LEU A 96 -17.15 12.61 -1.49
C LEU A 96 -18.09 13.70 -1.98
N ASP A 97 -18.41 14.69 -1.14
CA ASP A 97 -19.20 15.85 -1.47
C ASP A 97 -18.38 16.96 -2.17
N GLN A 98 -17.11 16.68 -2.48
CA GLN A 98 -16.19 17.61 -3.16
C GLN A 98 -15.96 18.92 -2.39
N ALA A 99 -15.96 18.85 -1.06
CA ALA A 99 -15.61 19.98 -0.23
C ALA A 99 -14.14 20.38 -0.44
N GLU A 100 -13.85 21.66 -0.28
CA GLU A 100 -12.48 22.15 -0.28
C GLU A 100 -11.74 21.62 0.97
N LEU A 101 -10.56 21.06 0.78
CA LEU A 101 -9.78 20.44 1.83
C LEU A 101 -8.42 21.15 1.96
N ASP A 102 -8.09 21.54 3.18
CA ASP A 102 -6.87 22.27 3.46
C ASP A 102 -5.70 21.34 3.81
N VAL A 103 -4.55 21.62 3.22
CA VAL A 103 -3.27 20.99 3.58
C VAL A 103 -2.57 21.87 4.61
N GLU A 104 -2.25 21.31 5.76
CA GLU A 104 -1.64 22.01 6.88
C GLU A 104 -0.17 21.61 7.06
N PRO A 105 0.69 22.50 7.59
CA PRO A 105 2.03 22.11 8.04
C PRO A 105 1.97 21.07 9.17
N ALA A 106 2.86 20.08 9.11
CA ALA A 106 3.03 19.05 10.15
C ALA A 106 4.49 18.98 10.60
N PRO A 107 4.95 20.01 11.36
CA PRO A 107 6.37 20.11 11.75
C PRO A 107 6.81 19.03 12.75
N ASP A 108 5.86 18.35 13.36
CA ASP A 108 6.05 17.24 14.30
C ASP A 108 6.22 15.88 13.57
N ALA A 109 5.93 15.83 12.28
CA ALA A 109 6.02 14.61 11.49
C ALA A 109 7.44 14.41 10.93
N ASP A 110 7.84 13.15 10.81
CA ASP A 110 9.07 12.79 10.11
C ASP A 110 8.90 13.07 8.60
N PRO A 111 9.67 13.98 8.00
CA PRO A 111 9.54 14.33 6.59
C PRO A 111 9.98 13.20 5.63
N GLY A 112 10.71 12.21 6.13
CA GLY A 112 11.14 11.03 5.38
C GLY A 112 10.10 9.92 5.33
N LEU A 113 8.95 10.10 5.99
CA LEU A 113 7.89 9.09 6.05
C LEU A 113 6.60 9.61 5.41
N THR A 114 5.88 8.69 4.77
CA THR A 114 4.47 8.89 4.42
C THR A 114 3.62 8.05 5.34
N THR A 115 2.64 8.67 5.98
CA THR A 115 1.70 8.00 6.87
C THR A 115 0.28 8.20 6.36
N VAL A 116 -0.45 7.10 6.17
CA VAL A 116 -1.89 7.09 5.89
C VAL A 116 -2.60 6.46 7.07
N GLU A 117 -3.42 7.25 7.75
CA GLU A 117 -4.25 6.80 8.87
C GLU A 117 -5.72 6.80 8.47
N LEU A 118 -6.40 5.69 8.73
CA LEU A 118 -7.82 5.48 8.48
C LEU A 118 -8.53 5.24 9.81
N GLU A 119 -9.51 6.09 10.16
CA GLU A 119 -10.35 5.94 11.33
C GLU A 119 -11.74 5.45 10.94
N GLY A 120 -12.36 4.66 11.80
CA GLY A 120 -13.65 4.05 11.54
C GLY A 120 -13.60 2.89 10.55
N ALA A 121 -12.41 2.44 10.17
CA ALA A 121 -12.23 1.33 9.23
C ALA A 121 -12.59 -0.02 9.89
N ASP A 122 -13.64 -0.67 9.39
CA ASP A 122 -14.01 -2.02 9.81
C ASP A 122 -13.34 -3.05 8.89
N LEU A 123 -12.24 -3.64 9.37
CA LEU A 123 -11.38 -4.55 8.61
C LEU A 123 -11.29 -5.93 9.29
N PRO A 124 -12.39 -6.71 9.30
CA PRO A 124 -12.37 -8.04 9.87
C PRO A 124 -11.40 -8.96 9.13
N GLN A 125 -10.72 -9.82 9.88
CA GLN A 125 -9.74 -10.79 9.36
C GLN A 125 -8.53 -10.14 8.65
N LEU A 126 -8.17 -8.92 9.05
CA LEU A 126 -7.03 -8.23 8.46
C LEU A 126 -5.72 -9.02 8.62
N ASP A 127 -5.52 -9.69 9.76
CA ASP A 127 -4.34 -10.51 10.03
C ASP A 127 -4.13 -11.58 8.95
N GLN A 128 -5.20 -12.32 8.60
CA GLN A 128 -5.15 -13.36 7.56
C GLN A 128 -4.89 -12.75 6.18
N LEU A 129 -5.42 -11.56 5.95
CA LEU A 129 -5.21 -10.83 4.70
C LEU A 129 -3.77 -10.39 4.56
N ILE A 130 -3.19 -9.79 5.60
CA ILE A 130 -1.79 -9.36 5.64
C ILE A 130 -0.87 -10.56 5.41
N ASP A 131 -1.05 -11.67 6.14
CA ASP A 131 -0.26 -12.89 5.95
C ASP A 131 -0.29 -13.35 4.48
N ARG A 132 -1.46 -13.33 3.84
CA ARG A 132 -1.60 -13.74 2.44
C ARG A 132 -0.89 -12.81 1.47
N ILE A 133 -1.07 -11.49 1.62
CA ILE A 133 -0.49 -10.49 0.70
C ILE A 133 1.03 -10.48 0.84
N THR A 134 1.54 -10.49 2.06
CA THR A 134 2.98 -10.31 2.32
C THR A 134 3.83 -11.47 1.84
N ARG A 135 3.27 -12.67 1.67
CA ARG A 135 4.01 -13.84 1.17
C ARG A 135 4.73 -13.60 -0.15
N GLY A 136 4.11 -12.85 -1.06
CA GLY A 136 4.69 -12.53 -2.37
C GLY A 136 4.98 -11.05 -2.57
N PHE A 137 4.78 -10.23 -1.55
CA PHE A 137 5.03 -8.80 -1.68
C PHE A 137 6.55 -8.51 -1.69
N PRO A 138 7.04 -7.65 -2.61
CA PRO A 138 8.48 -7.45 -2.80
C PRO A 138 9.15 -6.71 -1.65
N LEU A 139 8.43 -5.84 -0.92
CA LEU A 139 8.99 -5.08 0.18
C LEU A 139 8.82 -5.79 1.53
N PRO A 140 9.75 -5.59 2.49
CA PRO A 140 9.53 -5.93 3.88
C PRO A 140 8.29 -5.25 4.45
N VAL A 141 7.45 -6.02 5.16
CA VAL A 141 6.28 -5.51 5.86
C VAL A 141 6.38 -5.85 7.34
N VAL A 142 6.17 -4.84 8.18
CA VAL A 142 6.02 -5.01 9.63
C VAL A 142 4.55 -4.78 9.97
N TYR A 143 3.89 -5.76 10.56
CA TYR A 143 2.49 -5.67 10.97
C TYR A 143 2.36 -5.79 12.49
N ASN A 144 1.82 -4.75 13.13
CA ASN A 144 1.72 -4.66 14.60
C ASN A 144 3.02 -5.02 15.31
N GLY A 145 4.16 -4.51 14.79
CA GLY A 145 5.48 -4.75 15.34
C GLY A 145 6.11 -6.09 14.96
N VAL A 146 5.45 -6.94 14.17
CA VAL A 146 5.94 -8.25 13.76
C VAL A 146 6.32 -8.25 12.28
N SER A 147 7.57 -8.56 11.96
CA SER A 147 8.01 -8.75 10.58
C SER A 147 7.27 -9.92 9.93
N GLN A 148 6.70 -9.67 8.76
CA GLN A 148 5.94 -10.67 8.02
C GLN A 148 6.84 -11.54 7.15
N ALA A 149 6.52 -12.83 7.10
CA ALA A 149 7.24 -13.78 6.25
C ALA A 149 6.93 -13.53 4.76
N ARG A 150 7.99 -13.49 3.94
CA ARG A 150 7.89 -13.31 2.48
C ARG A 150 8.36 -14.57 1.75
N GLN A 151 7.62 -15.65 1.96
CA GLN A 151 7.99 -17.00 1.48
C GLN A 151 8.11 -17.09 -0.05
N HIS A 152 7.41 -16.24 -0.79
CA HIS A 152 7.38 -16.21 -2.26
C HIS A 152 8.08 -14.95 -2.80
N SER A 153 8.96 -14.32 -2.03
CA SER A 153 9.74 -13.16 -2.51
C SER A 153 10.68 -13.61 -3.63
N LEU A 154 10.60 -12.96 -4.78
CA LEU A 154 11.46 -13.27 -5.93
C LEU A 154 12.94 -13.04 -5.64
N ALA A 155 13.30 -12.13 -4.73
CA ALA A 155 14.68 -11.84 -4.35
C ALA A 155 15.46 -13.08 -3.84
N ALA A 156 14.74 -14.07 -3.29
CA ALA A 156 15.32 -15.30 -2.77
C ALA A 156 15.11 -16.54 -3.68
N MET A 157 14.44 -16.36 -4.83
CA MET A 157 14.08 -17.47 -5.71
C MET A 157 14.99 -17.54 -6.95
N PRO A 158 15.44 -18.76 -7.32
CA PRO A 158 16.11 -18.95 -8.61
C PRO A 158 15.16 -18.63 -9.76
N PHE A 159 15.71 -18.18 -10.87
CA PHE A 159 14.95 -17.87 -12.07
C PHE A 159 15.59 -18.45 -13.32
N THR A 160 14.77 -18.62 -14.36
CA THR A 160 15.19 -18.87 -15.73
C THR A 160 14.93 -17.62 -16.57
N ALA A 161 15.97 -17.08 -17.20
CA ALA A 161 15.80 -15.97 -18.13
C ALA A 161 15.14 -16.47 -19.42
N THR A 162 14.13 -15.75 -19.90
CA THR A 162 13.40 -16.02 -21.14
C THR A 162 13.23 -14.74 -21.92
N ASP A 163 12.78 -14.85 -23.19
CA ASP A 163 12.52 -13.69 -24.05
C ASP A 163 11.39 -12.78 -23.51
N ILE A 164 10.56 -13.29 -22.60
CA ILE A 164 9.46 -12.54 -21.98
C ILE A 164 9.78 -12.08 -20.55
N GLY A 165 11.01 -12.30 -20.06
CA GLY A 165 11.47 -11.90 -18.74
C GLY A 165 11.97 -13.05 -17.88
N GLN A 166 12.08 -12.82 -16.58
CA GLN A 166 12.50 -13.83 -15.61
C GLN A 166 11.32 -14.68 -15.19
N VAL A 167 11.46 -16.01 -15.30
CA VAL A 167 10.45 -16.97 -14.87
C VAL A 167 10.94 -17.68 -13.60
N HIS A 168 10.21 -17.49 -12.52
CA HIS A 168 10.44 -18.13 -11.23
C HIS A 168 9.44 -19.26 -11.04
N LEU A 169 9.93 -20.49 -10.86
CA LEU A 169 9.10 -21.66 -10.62
C LEU A 169 9.28 -22.15 -9.20
N TRP A 170 8.21 -22.10 -8.43
CA TRP A 170 8.17 -22.62 -7.06
C TRP A 170 7.86 -24.12 -7.08
N GLY A 171 8.65 -24.88 -6.31
CA GLY A 171 8.31 -26.30 -6.04
C GLY A 171 8.71 -27.31 -7.10
N THR A 172 9.51 -26.93 -8.11
CA THR A 172 9.98 -27.87 -9.15
C THR A 172 11.12 -28.78 -8.69
N GLU A 173 11.69 -28.57 -7.52
CA GLU A 173 12.82 -29.36 -6.97
C GLU A 173 12.37 -30.48 -6.01
N GLY A 174 11.32 -31.22 -6.34
CA GLY A 174 10.89 -32.41 -5.59
C GLY A 174 10.23 -32.13 -4.24
N ARG A 175 9.79 -30.89 -3.98
CA ARG A 175 8.96 -30.54 -2.82
C ARG A 175 7.49 -30.66 -3.18
N GLU A 176 6.65 -31.02 -2.20
CA GLU A 176 5.21 -31.09 -2.42
C GLU A 176 4.68 -29.80 -3.02
N PRO A 177 3.81 -29.88 -4.04
CA PRO A 177 3.23 -28.68 -4.64
C PRO A 177 2.47 -27.89 -3.58
N ALA A 178 2.63 -26.58 -3.58
CA ALA A 178 1.84 -25.71 -2.73
C ALA A 178 0.34 -26.00 -2.94
N PRO A 179 -0.47 -26.12 -1.88
CA PRO A 179 -1.87 -26.53 -1.98
C PRO A 179 -2.76 -25.55 -2.77
N ALA A 180 -2.24 -24.40 -3.17
CA ALA A 180 -2.90 -23.44 -4.03
C ALA A 180 -1.87 -22.70 -4.89
N SER A 181 -2.17 -22.53 -6.16
CA SER A 181 -1.43 -21.63 -7.04
C SER A 181 -1.76 -20.18 -6.66
N ALA A 182 -0.75 -19.39 -6.37
CA ALA A 182 -0.89 -17.96 -6.15
C ALA A 182 -0.08 -17.22 -7.22
N LEU A 183 -0.71 -16.23 -7.88
CA LEU A 183 -0.05 -15.33 -8.80
C LEU A 183 0.26 -14.03 -8.07
N TYR A 184 1.53 -13.69 -7.96
CA TYR A 184 1.99 -12.41 -7.46
C TYR A 184 2.51 -11.59 -8.64
N LEU A 185 1.92 -10.44 -8.89
CA LEU A 185 2.44 -9.45 -9.84
C LEU A 185 3.38 -8.53 -9.05
N GLN A 186 4.62 -8.49 -9.45
CA GLN A 186 5.69 -7.68 -8.84
C GLN A 186 6.21 -6.67 -9.85
#